data_a5bc7eebdb49935a797fa54df9db38fe
#
_entry.id   a5bc7eebdb49935a797fa54df9db38fe
#
_cell.length_a   1.000
_cell.length_b   1.000
_cell.length_c   1.000
_cell.angle_alpha   90.00
_cell.angle_beta   90.00
_cell.angle_gamma   90.00
#
_symmetry.space_group_name_H-M   'P 1'
#
loop_
_entity.id
_entity.type
_entity.pdbx_description
1 polymer ?
#
loop_
_entity_poly.entity_id
_entity_poly.type
_entity_poly.pdbx_seq_one_letter_code
_entity_poly.pdbx_strand_id
1 'polypeptide(L)'
;MRQRVVRLTLVSGVIVLALLLALATCGGKQSSKDDARPAKPPKSTSFAAHQLTVPATYDTARGWEIDDASPDYAVAEATSRIAYLERVGDTRFRIRTLDPATGRHGWDGAPWRPLFAPDRFPRLLSVAKDDVEYFVTWSYGKLEPEALRPSDSIVSLDVYNAADGSRRRVEVPWPDEPTVSAAGPGILISDGKAVSAVVDPANGDVVQVPPGSLGYPKGCPNCRKLTEVRAVTDQGLLVSGAKEFWVRGGWFSRKVAPKDTDPTSGVPASVARDYILAKWRKKKGAKDAGTHDVWAVHEAATGKAVAQVRCRRPAIAPVEDPQLIASPDGRFLIAGRLAFDLDAKTAYCFEEPDGTQPLTLTTVGDDGTAYGASSARNTTDALAGGGTPVVVDLTTATPEDLAPNVRLPSGETAGAGLFRWTDGKDTPHLIGYPHREG
;
A
#
# COMPACT_ATOMS: atom_id res chain seq x y z
N MET A 1 1.22 -58.97 -45.07
CA MET A 1 1.13 -58.43 -43.66
C MET A 1 0.45 -57.06 -43.55
N ARG A 2 -0.24 -56.50 -44.56
CA ARG A 2 -0.84 -55.13 -44.51
C ARG A 2 -2.39 -55.07 -44.39
N GLN A 3 -3.07 -56.21 -44.37
CA GLN A 3 -4.55 -56.22 -44.34
C GLN A 3 -5.16 -56.52 -42.94
N ARG A 4 -4.37 -56.77 -41.90
CA ARG A 4 -4.91 -57.03 -40.54
C ARG A 4 -4.95 -55.81 -39.62
N VAL A 5 -4.31 -54.70 -39.98
CA VAL A 5 -4.24 -53.49 -39.14
C VAL A 5 -5.43 -52.55 -39.36
N VAL A 6 -6.05 -52.58 -40.55
CA VAL A 6 -7.17 -51.67 -40.88
C VAL A 6 -8.50 -52.09 -40.24
N ARG A 7 -8.67 -53.37 -39.84
CA ARG A 7 -9.94 -53.82 -39.23
C ARG A 7 -10.01 -53.56 -37.70
N LEU A 8 -8.90 -53.36 -37.02
CA LEU A 8 -8.92 -53.07 -35.58
C LEU A 8 -9.22 -51.59 -35.25
N THR A 9 -8.94 -50.66 -36.15
CA THR A 9 -9.16 -49.22 -35.93
C THR A 9 -10.64 -48.82 -36.12
N LEU A 10 -11.41 -49.55 -36.91
CA LEU A 10 -12.83 -49.26 -37.14
C LEU A 10 -13.76 -49.73 -35.99
N VAL A 11 -13.36 -50.76 -35.25
CA VAL A 11 -14.17 -51.28 -34.14
C VAL A 11 -13.98 -50.41 -32.88
N SER A 12 -12.80 -49.80 -32.68
CA SER A 12 -12.56 -48.90 -31.54
C SER A 12 -13.29 -47.56 -31.66
N GLY A 13 -13.50 -47.04 -32.89
CA GLY A 13 -14.20 -45.78 -33.09
C GLY A 13 -15.70 -45.83 -32.78
N VAL A 14 -16.32 -46.96 -33.04
CA VAL A 14 -17.78 -47.16 -32.81
C VAL A 14 -18.11 -47.32 -31.32
N ILE A 15 -17.22 -47.92 -30.54
CA ILE A 15 -17.40 -48.12 -29.09
C ILE A 15 -17.26 -46.80 -28.33
N VAL A 16 -16.34 -45.91 -28.76
CA VAL A 16 -16.17 -44.59 -28.13
C VAL A 16 -17.35 -43.66 -28.44
N LEU A 17 -17.91 -43.74 -29.63
CA LEU A 17 -19.09 -42.96 -30.00
C LEU A 17 -20.35 -43.39 -29.27
N ALA A 18 -20.52 -44.72 -29.01
CA ALA A 18 -21.64 -45.27 -28.27
C ALA A 18 -21.55 -44.91 -26.76
N LEU A 19 -20.34 -44.83 -26.19
CA LEU A 19 -20.13 -44.40 -24.79
C LEU A 19 -20.39 -42.91 -24.58
N LEU A 20 -20.10 -42.06 -25.56
CA LEU A 20 -20.39 -40.63 -25.49
C LEU A 20 -21.90 -40.31 -25.64
N LEU A 21 -22.65 -41.12 -26.37
CA LEU A 21 -24.09 -40.98 -26.48
C LEU A 21 -24.85 -41.50 -25.24
N ALA A 22 -24.29 -42.46 -24.50
CA ALA A 22 -24.91 -43.01 -23.28
C ALA A 22 -24.72 -42.05 -22.07
N LEU A 23 -23.72 -41.18 -22.07
CA LEU A 23 -23.51 -40.18 -21.04
C LEU A 23 -24.38 -38.92 -21.18
N ALA A 24 -24.98 -38.71 -22.34
CA ALA A 24 -25.83 -37.54 -22.61
C ALA A 24 -27.30 -37.72 -22.19
N THR A 25 -27.73 -38.93 -21.76
CA THR A 25 -29.13 -39.21 -21.44
C THR A 25 -29.41 -39.46 -19.94
N CYS A 26 -28.41 -39.37 -19.05
CA CYS A 26 -28.59 -39.49 -17.60
C CYS A 26 -28.44 -38.15 -16.87
N GLY A 27 -28.89 -37.05 -17.47
CA GLY A 27 -29.02 -35.75 -16.81
C GLY A 27 -30.34 -35.65 -16.05
N GLY A 28 -30.41 -36.24 -14.86
CA GLY A 28 -31.54 -36.07 -13.95
C GLY A 28 -31.68 -34.61 -13.55
N LYS A 29 -32.85 -34.03 -13.83
CA LYS A 29 -33.29 -32.75 -13.29
C LYS A 29 -33.34 -32.84 -11.76
N GLN A 30 -32.30 -32.42 -11.07
CA GLN A 30 -32.39 -31.94 -9.71
C GLN A 30 -32.75 -30.46 -9.75
N SER A 31 -34.04 -30.20 -9.65
CA SER A 31 -34.60 -28.86 -9.37
C SER A 31 -34.28 -28.54 -7.91
N SER A 32 -33.13 -27.98 -7.63
CA SER A 32 -32.93 -27.19 -6.42
C SER A 32 -33.62 -25.84 -6.66
N LYS A 33 -34.83 -25.71 -6.11
CA LYS A 33 -35.39 -24.40 -5.80
C LYS A 33 -34.51 -23.77 -4.69
N ASP A 34 -33.42 -23.18 -5.07
CA ASP A 34 -32.84 -22.13 -4.27
C ASP A 34 -33.75 -20.93 -4.44
N ASP A 35 -34.59 -20.72 -3.44
CA ASP A 35 -35.29 -19.46 -3.24
C ASP A 35 -34.22 -18.36 -3.10
N ALA A 36 -33.80 -17.81 -4.25
CA ALA A 36 -33.04 -16.60 -4.30
C ALA A 36 -33.92 -15.48 -3.72
N ARG A 37 -33.88 -15.36 -2.38
CA ARG A 37 -34.41 -14.19 -1.69
C ARG A 37 -33.77 -12.98 -2.34
N PRO A 38 -34.54 -12.05 -2.91
CA PRO A 38 -33.96 -10.87 -3.55
C PRO A 38 -33.00 -10.23 -2.57
N ALA A 39 -31.74 -10.03 -2.99
CA ALA A 39 -30.74 -9.37 -2.19
C ALA A 39 -31.33 -8.04 -1.72
N LYS A 40 -31.35 -7.83 -0.40
CA LYS A 40 -31.79 -6.57 0.18
C LYS A 40 -31.01 -5.46 -0.51
N PRO A 41 -31.65 -4.43 -1.07
CA PRO A 41 -30.93 -3.34 -1.71
C PRO A 41 -29.85 -2.82 -0.76
N PRO A 42 -28.64 -2.52 -1.25
CA PRO A 42 -27.59 -2.00 -0.40
C PRO A 42 -28.14 -0.82 0.41
N LYS A 43 -27.87 -0.82 1.71
CA LYS A 43 -28.23 0.33 2.56
C LYS A 43 -27.62 1.56 1.88
N SER A 44 -28.45 2.52 1.53
CA SER A 44 -27.98 3.82 1.06
C SER A 44 -26.95 4.32 2.07
N THR A 45 -25.82 4.81 1.61
CA THR A 45 -24.86 5.55 2.44
C THR A 45 -25.66 6.62 3.18
N SER A 46 -25.82 6.46 4.49
CA SER A 46 -26.41 7.51 5.32
C SER A 46 -25.38 8.63 5.42
N PHE A 47 -25.82 9.88 5.42
CA PHE A 47 -24.97 11.01 5.82
C PHE A 47 -24.26 10.67 7.12
N ALA A 48 -23.04 11.17 7.32
CA ALA A 48 -22.25 10.88 8.49
C ALA A 48 -23.09 11.10 9.76
N ALA A 49 -23.32 10.02 10.52
CA ALA A 49 -24.10 10.09 11.76
C ALA A 49 -23.33 10.87 12.84
N HIS A 50 -21.98 10.83 12.79
CA HIS A 50 -21.10 11.51 13.72
C HIS A 50 -20.44 12.72 13.06
N GLN A 51 -20.59 13.88 13.69
CA GLN A 51 -19.88 15.09 13.28
C GLN A 51 -18.63 15.26 14.14
N LEU A 52 -17.49 15.01 13.54
CA LEU A 52 -16.19 15.25 14.17
C LEU A 52 -15.85 16.75 14.10
N THR A 53 -15.08 17.23 15.07
CA THR A 53 -14.38 18.52 14.96
C THR A 53 -13.16 18.32 14.08
N VAL A 54 -13.17 18.84 12.87
CA VAL A 54 -12.12 18.69 11.86
C VAL A 54 -11.65 20.06 11.39
N PRO A 55 -10.51 20.15 10.66
CA PRO A 55 -10.08 21.41 10.06
C PRO A 55 -11.18 22.05 9.20
N ALA A 56 -11.19 23.40 9.16
CA ALA A 56 -12.27 24.16 8.51
C ALA A 56 -12.38 23.94 7.00
N THR A 57 -11.36 23.39 6.38
CA THR A 57 -11.30 23.02 4.95
C THR A 57 -12.33 21.97 4.56
N TYR A 58 -12.80 21.17 5.51
CA TYR A 58 -13.74 20.07 5.25
C TYR A 58 -15.19 20.44 5.58
N ASP A 59 -16.12 19.95 4.75
CA ASP A 59 -17.56 20.15 4.93
C ASP A 59 -18.19 18.96 5.67
N THR A 60 -18.36 19.09 6.97
CA THR A 60 -18.95 18.04 7.81
C THR A 60 -20.44 17.82 7.57
N ALA A 61 -21.14 18.77 6.89
CA ALA A 61 -22.57 18.62 6.60
C ALA A 61 -22.82 17.66 5.42
N ARG A 62 -21.85 17.44 4.56
CA ARG A 62 -21.94 16.55 3.39
C ARG A 62 -21.15 15.24 3.55
N GLY A 63 -20.73 14.93 4.77
CA GLY A 63 -19.91 13.74 5.02
C GLY A 63 -20.68 12.42 4.89
N TRP A 64 -19.92 11.35 4.74
CA TRP A 64 -20.40 9.97 4.76
C TRP A 64 -19.63 9.15 5.80
N GLU A 65 -20.23 8.03 6.25
CA GLU A 65 -19.63 7.19 7.28
C GLU A 65 -19.82 5.71 6.98
N ILE A 66 -18.83 4.91 7.32
CA ILE A 66 -18.85 3.45 7.31
C ILE A 66 -18.60 2.99 8.74
N ASP A 67 -19.57 2.28 9.30
CA ASP A 67 -19.48 1.63 10.60
C ASP A 67 -18.77 0.28 10.47
N ASP A 68 -18.05 -0.15 11.50
CA ASP A 68 -17.33 -1.43 11.56
C ASP A 68 -16.37 -1.58 10.36
N ALA A 69 -15.74 -0.47 9.97
CA ALA A 69 -14.75 -0.46 8.92
C ALA A 69 -13.53 -1.28 9.31
N SER A 70 -12.99 -2.02 8.36
CA SER A 70 -11.69 -2.68 8.53
C SER A 70 -10.62 -1.64 8.93
N PRO A 71 -9.58 -2.04 9.67
CA PRO A 71 -8.50 -1.12 10.03
C PRO A 71 -7.75 -0.58 8.80
N ASP A 72 -7.78 -1.29 7.67
CA ASP A 72 -7.16 -0.86 6.43
C ASP A 72 -8.21 -0.36 5.44
N TYR A 73 -7.94 0.73 4.78
CA TYR A 73 -8.57 1.17 3.54
C TYR A 73 -7.49 1.46 2.51
N ALA A 74 -7.84 1.46 1.23
CA ALA A 74 -6.94 1.79 0.13
C ALA A 74 -7.60 2.81 -0.77
N VAL A 75 -6.78 3.70 -1.35
CA VAL A 75 -7.22 4.75 -2.26
C VAL A 75 -6.66 4.47 -3.65
N ALA A 76 -7.47 4.66 -4.65
CA ALA A 76 -7.15 4.67 -6.07
C ALA A 76 -7.56 6.03 -6.63
N GLU A 77 -6.56 6.93 -6.75
CA GLU A 77 -6.78 8.35 -7.04
C GLU A 77 -7.29 8.60 -8.46
N ALA A 78 -6.68 7.93 -9.45
CA ALA A 78 -7.05 8.11 -10.87
C ALA A 78 -8.49 7.65 -11.16
N THR A 79 -8.99 6.68 -10.41
CA THR A 79 -10.36 6.18 -10.52
C THR A 79 -11.33 6.83 -9.54
N SER A 80 -10.85 7.72 -8.65
CA SER A 80 -11.61 8.33 -7.56
C SER A 80 -12.37 7.28 -6.75
N ARG A 81 -11.64 6.27 -6.24
CA ARG A 81 -12.21 5.16 -5.47
C ARG A 81 -11.47 4.97 -4.15
N ILE A 82 -12.26 4.68 -3.14
CA ILE A 82 -11.77 4.12 -1.88
C ILE A 82 -12.28 2.69 -1.79
N ALA A 83 -11.41 1.78 -1.38
CA ALA A 83 -11.78 0.41 -1.04
C ALA A 83 -11.64 0.18 0.47
N TYR A 84 -12.53 -0.64 1.01
CA TYR A 84 -12.47 -1.15 2.37
C TYR A 84 -12.97 -2.59 2.42
N LEU A 85 -12.68 -3.28 3.52
CA LEU A 85 -13.13 -4.65 3.72
C LEU A 85 -14.30 -4.68 4.69
N GLU A 86 -15.39 -5.32 4.27
CA GLU A 86 -16.57 -5.59 5.07
C GLU A 86 -16.54 -7.05 5.52
N ARG A 87 -16.84 -7.30 6.79
CA ARG A 87 -17.04 -8.67 7.29
C ARG A 87 -18.43 -9.17 6.89
N VAL A 88 -18.49 -10.35 6.27
CA VAL A 88 -19.73 -10.99 5.81
C VAL A 88 -19.93 -12.30 6.59
N GLY A 89 -20.70 -12.23 7.67
CA GLY A 89 -20.80 -13.31 8.63
C GLY A 89 -19.49 -13.51 9.42
N ASP A 90 -19.28 -14.73 9.97
CA ASP A 90 -18.22 -14.95 10.94
C ASP A 90 -16.83 -15.11 10.32
N THR A 91 -16.73 -15.60 9.08
CA THR A 91 -15.44 -16.04 8.51
C THR A 91 -15.13 -15.52 7.12
N ARG A 92 -16.03 -14.72 6.54
CA ARG A 92 -15.86 -14.18 5.18
C ARG A 92 -15.68 -12.68 5.20
N PHE A 93 -15.00 -12.19 4.19
CA PHE A 93 -14.80 -10.77 3.93
C PHE A 93 -15.19 -10.46 2.49
N ARG A 94 -15.51 -9.20 2.24
CA ARG A 94 -15.82 -8.67 0.93
C ARG A 94 -15.16 -7.30 0.78
N ILE A 95 -14.51 -7.06 -0.35
CA ILE A 95 -14.07 -5.72 -0.70
C ILE A 95 -15.29 -4.91 -1.17
N ARG A 96 -15.39 -3.68 -0.71
CA ARG A 96 -16.39 -2.72 -1.17
C ARG A 96 -15.70 -1.43 -1.56
N THR A 97 -16.25 -0.75 -2.54
CA THR A 97 -15.71 0.52 -3.01
C THR A 97 -16.76 1.63 -2.97
N LEU A 98 -16.28 2.84 -2.81
CA LEU A 98 -17.09 4.04 -2.87
C LEU A 98 -16.30 5.21 -3.46
N ASP A 99 -17.04 6.23 -3.87
CA ASP A 99 -16.52 7.52 -4.29
C ASP A 99 -16.18 8.35 -3.04
N PRO A 100 -14.92 8.84 -2.89
CA PRO A 100 -14.47 9.52 -1.67
C PRO A 100 -15.20 10.85 -1.41
N ALA A 101 -15.57 11.59 -2.45
CA ALA A 101 -16.20 12.90 -2.29
C ALA A 101 -17.69 12.80 -1.89
N THR A 102 -18.37 11.71 -2.32
CA THR A 102 -19.82 11.60 -2.16
C THR A 102 -20.27 10.43 -1.29
N GLY A 103 -19.38 9.49 -0.96
CA GLY A 103 -19.74 8.23 -0.30
C GLY A 103 -20.59 7.30 -1.17
N ARG A 104 -20.78 7.62 -2.45
CA ARG A 104 -21.60 6.83 -3.36
C ARG A 104 -20.95 5.49 -3.64
N HIS A 105 -21.73 4.44 -3.45
CA HIS A 105 -21.28 3.07 -3.70
C HIS A 105 -20.78 2.89 -5.14
N GLY A 106 -19.65 2.21 -5.27
CA GLY A 106 -19.05 1.81 -6.55
C GLY A 106 -19.42 0.37 -6.91
N TRP A 107 -18.49 -0.55 -6.68
CA TRP A 107 -18.68 -1.97 -6.92
C TRP A 107 -18.31 -2.79 -5.67
N ASP A 108 -18.82 -4.03 -5.59
CA ASP A 108 -18.52 -5.00 -4.54
C ASP A 108 -17.84 -6.23 -5.13
N GLY A 109 -16.80 -6.72 -4.46
CA GLY A 109 -16.24 -8.03 -4.74
C GLY A 109 -17.10 -9.16 -4.17
N ALA A 110 -16.92 -10.37 -4.68
CA ALA A 110 -17.58 -11.56 -4.11
C ALA A 110 -17.01 -11.87 -2.71
N PRO A 111 -17.83 -12.30 -1.75
CA PRO A 111 -17.35 -12.71 -0.44
C PRO A 111 -16.36 -13.89 -0.53
N TRP A 112 -15.27 -13.80 0.22
CA TRP A 112 -14.22 -14.81 0.26
C TRP A 112 -13.75 -15.09 1.70
N ARG A 113 -13.12 -16.24 1.90
CA ARG A 113 -12.55 -16.62 3.20
C ARG A 113 -11.03 -16.48 3.14
N PRO A 114 -10.41 -15.71 4.03
CA PRO A 114 -8.95 -15.63 4.15
C PRO A 114 -8.36 -16.91 4.74
N LEU A 115 -7.06 -17.12 4.54
CA LEU A 115 -6.33 -18.31 4.98
C LEU A 115 -5.97 -18.33 6.47
N PHE A 116 -6.18 -17.23 7.20
CA PHE A 116 -5.87 -17.13 8.63
C PHE A 116 -7.15 -17.11 9.48
N ALA A 117 -6.95 -17.08 10.81
CA ALA A 117 -8.06 -17.10 11.75
C ALA A 117 -9.07 -15.97 11.52
N PRO A 118 -10.37 -16.22 11.68
CA PRO A 118 -11.44 -15.28 11.35
C PRO A 118 -11.49 -14.02 12.25
N ASP A 119 -10.76 -13.99 13.35
CA ASP A 119 -10.61 -12.83 14.25
C ASP A 119 -9.63 -11.77 13.70
N ARG A 120 -8.87 -12.09 12.65
CA ARG A 120 -7.99 -11.15 11.96
C ARG A 120 -8.63 -10.64 10.68
N PHE A 121 -8.50 -9.34 10.44
CA PHE A 121 -8.84 -8.78 9.14
C PHE A 121 -7.73 -9.11 8.12
N PRO A 122 -8.09 -9.50 6.90
CA PRO A 122 -7.14 -9.52 5.79
C PRO A 122 -6.63 -8.10 5.53
N ARG A 123 -5.47 -8.00 4.89
CA ARG A 123 -4.86 -6.69 4.57
C ARG A 123 -5.36 -6.21 3.22
N LEU A 124 -5.37 -4.89 3.07
CA LEU A 124 -5.80 -4.21 1.86
C LEU A 124 -4.75 -3.18 1.46
N LEU A 125 -4.37 -3.20 0.18
CA LEU A 125 -3.38 -2.31 -0.42
C LEU A 125 -3.93 -1.74 -1.73
N SER A 126 -3.37 -0.62 -2.20
CA SER A 126 -3.49 -0.16 -3.59
C SER A 126 -2.14 -0.26 -4.30
N VAL A 127 -2.17 -0.53 -5.59
CA VAL A 127 -1.01 -0.56 -6.47
C VAL A 127 -1.40 0.03 -7.82
N ALA A 128 -0.53 0.87 -8.38
CA ALA A 128 -0.71 1.40 -9.73
C ALA A 128 0.38 0.83 -10.65
N LYS A 129 -0.01 0.45 -11.87
CA LYS A 129 0.90 0.01 -12.92
C LYS A 129 0.35 0.39 -14.29
N ASP A 130 1.18 0.98 -15.13
CA ASP A 130 0.82 1.38 -16.51
C ASP A 130 -0.50 2.19 -16.54
N ASP A 131 -0.63 3.20 -15.68
CA ASP A 131 -1.81 4.06 -15.49
C ASP A 131 -3.09 3.32 -15.05
N VAL A 132 -3.01 2.05 -14.68
CA VAL A 132 -4.12 1.27 -14.14
C VAL A 132 -3.90 1.05 -12.65
N GLU A 133 -4.94 1.34 -11.88
CA GLU A 133 -4.93 1.13 -10.44
C GLU A 133 -5.65 -0.17 -10.05
N TYR A 134 -5.12 -0.83 -9.04
CA TYR A 134 -5.65 -2.08 -8.51
C TYR A 134 -5.77 -2.00 -6.99
N PHE A 135 -6.80 -2.62 -6.46
CA PHE A 135 -6.89 -2.96 -5.04
C PHE A 135 -6.44 -4.41 -4.83
N VAL A 136 -5.67 -4.63 -3.80
CA VAL A 136 -5.12 -5.96 -3.50
C VAL A 136 -5.49 -6.35 -2.09
N THR A 137 -6.26 -7.42 -1.94
CA THR A 137 -6.44 -8.05 -0.64
C THR A 137 -5.52 -9.24 -0.54
N TRP A 138 -4.95 -9.47 0.65
CA TRP A 138 -4.08 -10.61 0.82
C TRP A 138 -4.23 -11.27 2.19
N SER A 139 -3.93 -12.56 2.23
CA SER A 139 -3.85 -13.36 3.43
C SER A 139 -2.73 -14.41 3.29
N TYR A 140 -2.21 -14.86 4.43
CA TYR A 140 -1.20 -15.89 4.50
C TYR A 140 -1.71 -17.05 5.37
N GLY A 141 -1.45 -18.26 4.96
CA GLY A 141 -1.84 -19.45 5.73
C GLY A 141 -1.64 -20.72 4.94
N LYS A 142 -2.13 -21.83 5.53
CA LYS A 142 -2.10 -23.15 4.90
C LYS A 142 -3.39 -23.39 4.12
N LEU A 143 -3.26 -23.98 2.97
CA LEU A 143 -4.40 -24.59 2.28
C LEU A 143 -4.91 -25.78 3.10
N GLU A 144 -6.21 -26.01 3.11
CA GLU A 144 -6.74 -27.25 3.71
C GLU A 144 -6.11 -28.44 2.98
N PRO A 145 -5.62 -29.46 3.73
CA PRO A 145 -4.96 -30.58 3.10
C PRO A 145 -5.96 -31.36 2.22
N GLU A 146 -5.72 -31.39 0.93
CA GLU A 146 -6.31 -32.37 0.05
C GLU A 146 -5.61 -33.72 0.28
N ALA A 147 -6.36 -34.85 0.18
CA ALA A 147 -5.93 -36.19 0.58
C ALA A 147 -4.59 -36.68 -0.04
N LEU A 148 -4.03 -35.97 -1.01
CA LEU A 148 -2.80 -36.32 -1.73
C LEU A 148 -1.76 -35.18 -1.83
N ARG A 149 -1.98 -34.00 -1.21
CA ARG A 149 -1.02 -32.90 -1.20
C ARG A 149 -0.70 -32.47 0.23
N PRO A 150 0.59 -32.33 0.59
CA PRO A 150 0.95 -31.68 1.84
C PRO A 150 0.37 -30.25 1.85
N SER A 151 -0.08 -29.80 3.04
CA SER A 151 -0.56 -28.42 3.19
C SER A 151 0.60 -27.44 3.13
N ASP A 152 0.87 -26.90 1.96
CA ASP A 152 1.87 -25.85 1.80
C ASP A 152 1.32 -24.52 2.29
N SER A 153 2.20 -23.73 2.92
CA SER A 153 1.88 -22.34 3.26
C SER A 153 1.95 -21.47 2.01
N ILE A 154 0.96 -20.63 1.83
CA ILE A 154 0.88 -19.71 0.68
C ILE A 154 0.50 -18.30 1.09
N VAL A 155 0.90 -17.33 0.27
CA VAL A 155 0.29 -16.00 0.20
C VAL A 155 -0.78 -16.05 -0.86
N SER A 156 -2.04 -15.81 -0.47
CA SER A 156 -3.16 -15.68 -1.40
C SER A 156 -3.48 -14.21 -1.59
N LEU A 157 -3.43 -13.75 -2.83
CA LEU A 157 -3.73 -12.39 -3.26
C LEU A 157 -5.00 -12.40 -4.11
N ASP A 158 -5.90 -11.48 -3.85
CA ASP A 158 -6.98 -11.13 -4.77
C ASP A 158 -6.73 -9.72 -5.29
N VAL A 159 -6.42 -9.60 -6.57
CA VAL A 159 -6.13 -8.36 -7.28
C VAL A 159 -7.39 -7.93 -8.03
N TYR A 160 -7.90 -6.75 -7.71
CA TYR A 160 -9.10 -6.17 -8.31
C TYR A 160 -8.74 -4.92 -9.11
N ASN A 161 -9.17 -4.82 -10.35
CA ASN A 161 -9.09 -3.55 -11.08
C ASN A 161 -9.96 -2.51 -10.36
N ALA A 162 -9.40 -1.34 -10.04
CA ALA A 162 -10.10 -0.33 -9.26
C ALA A 162 -11.30 0.28 -9.99
N ALA A 163 -11.30 0.31 -11.32
CA ALA A 163 -12.35 0.91 -12.12
C ALA A 163 -13.64 0.04 -12.16
N ASP A 164 -13.49 -1.29 -12.36
CA ASP A 164 -14.61 -2.17 -12.67
C ASP A 164 -14.78 -3.38 -11.71
N GLY A 165 -13.82 -3.59 -10.78
CA GLY A 165 -13.86 -4.69 -9.83
C GLY A 165 -13.53 -6.06 -10.42
N SER A 166 -13.07 -6.13 -11.66
CA SER A 166 -12.62 -7.40 -12.25
C SER A 166 -11.50 -8.00 -11.40
N ARG A 167 -11.63 -9.27 -11.03
CA ARG A 167 -10.79 -9.94 -10.03
C ARG A 167 -9.88 -10.97 -10.65
N ARG A 168 -8.66 -11.02 -10.14
CA ARG A 168 -7.70 -12.11 -10.36
C ARG A 168 -7.18 -12.64 -9.04
N ARG A 169 -7.16 -13.95 -8.86
CA ARG A 169 -6.52 -14.60 -7.72
C ARG A 169 -5.12 -15.07 -8.10
N VAL A 170 -4.15 -14.81 -7.23
CA VAL A 170 -2.77 -15.26 -7.35
C VAL A 170 -2.37 -15.95 -6.04
N GLU A 171 -1.81 -17.14 -6.14
CA GLU A 171 -1.34 -17.92 -5.00
C GLU A 171 0.16 -18.13 -5.14
N VAL A 172 0.91 -17.68 -4.12
CA VAL A 172 2.36 -17.74 -4.13
C VAL A 172 2.83 -18.66 -2.99
N PRO A 173 3.47 -19.80 -3.27
CA PRO A 173 4.07 -20.64 -2.24
C PRO A 173 5.07 -19.82 -1.40
N TRP A 174 4.88 -19.82 -0.08
CA TRP A 174 5.70 -19.02 0.82
C TRP A 174 5.85 -19.73 2.17
N PRO A 175 7.10 -20.02 2.63
CA PRO A 175 7.30 -20.90 3.78
C PRO A 175 6.94 -20.26 5.13
N ASP A 176 7.23 -18.97 5.31
CA ASP A 176 7.08 -18.22 6.56
C ASP A 176 6.13 -17.04 6.40
N GLU A 177 5.75 -16.38 7.49
CA GLU A 177 4.89 -15.19 7.43
C GLU A 177 5.60 -14.07 6.65
N PRO A 178 4.99 -13.59 5.54
CA PRO A 178 5.61 -12.61 4.66
C PRO A 178 5.31 -11.18 5.09
N THR A 179 6.14 -10.27 4.59
CA THR A 179 5.74 -8.87 4.39
C THR A 179 5.23 -8.72 2.95
N VAL A 180 4.06 -8.10 2.78
CA VAL A 180 3.51 -7.78 1.45
C VAL A 180 3.36 -6.28 1.32
N SER A 181 3.90 -5.70 0.26
CA SER A 181 3.86 -4.26 0.00
C SER A 181 3.60 -3.97 -1.48
N ALA A 182 3.07 -2.78 -1.75
CA ALA A 182 2.72 -2.29 -3.08
C ALA A 182 3.25 -0.85 -3.28
N ALA A 183 4.46 -0.58 -2.81
CA ALA A 183 5.05 0.76 -2.85
C ALA A 183 5.57 1.19 -4.24
N GLY A 184 5.29 0.47 -5.29
CA GLY A 184 5.67 0.76 -6.68
C GLY A 184 4.80 -0.03 -7.65
N PRO A 185 5.18 -0.21 -8.92
CA PRO A 185 4.33 -0.78 -9.98
C PRO A 185 4.16 -2.32 -9.90
N GLY A 186 4.36 -2.91 -8.74
CA GLY A 186 4.20 -4.34 -8.50
C GLY A 186 3.97 -4.67 -7.04
N ILE A 187 3.48 -5.87 -6.78
CA ILE A 187 3.26 -6.37 -5.44
C ILE A 187 4.50 -7.15 -5.02
N LEU A 188 5.18 -6.67 -3.98
CA LEU A 188 6.35 -7.32 -3.41
C LEU A 188 5.94 -8.21 -2.25
N ILE A 189 6.31 -9.48 -2.30
CA ILE A 189 6.25 -10.43 -1.19
C ILE A 189 7.70 -10.66 -0.73
N SER A 190 8.01 -10.49 0.55
CA SER A 190 9.37 -10.55 1.08
C SER A 190 9.41 -11.26 2.44
N ASP A 191 10.55 -11.89 2.73
CA ASP A 191 10.89 -12.40 4.06
C ASP A 191 11.50 -11.32 4.98
N GLY A 192 11.45 -10.04 4.57
CA GLY A 192 12.12 -8.93 5.24
C GLY A 192 13.65 -8.95 5.06
N LYS A 193 14.16 -9.75 4.10
CA LYS A 193 15.58 -9.91 3.78
C LYS A 193 15.78 -9.97 2.26
N ALA A 194 16.57 -10.93 1.81
CA ALA A 194 16.98 -11.06 0.43
C ALA A 194 16.10 -11.98 -0.44
N VAL A 195 15.21 -12.76 0.18
CA VAL A 195 14.26 -13.62 -0.54
C VAL A 195 12.99 -12.84 -0.80
N SER A 196 12.55 -12.81 -2.04
CA SER A 196 11.32 -12.12 -2.40
C SER A 196 10.66 -12.74 -3.64
N ALA A 197 9.40 -12.37 -3.85
CA ALA A 197 8.68 -12.60 -5.09
C ALA A 197 7.98 -11.31 -5.49
N VAL A 198 7.88 -11.08 -6.78
CA VAL A 198 7.14 -9.96 -7.36
C VAL A 198 5.95 -10.50 -8.11
N VAL A 199 4.78 -9.95 -7.84
CA VAL A 199 3.55 -10.26 -8.55
C VAL A 199 3.16 -9.05 -9.40
N ASP A 200 2.95 -9.31 -10.68
CA ASP A 200 2.45 -8.31 -11.61
C ASP A 200 0.93 -8.15 -11.42
N PRO A 201 0.42 -6.98 -11.02
CA PRO A 201 -1.01 -6.79 -10.80
C PRO A 201 -1.85 -6.90 -12.08
N ALA A 202 -1.26 -6.60 -13.25
CA ALA A 202 -1.98 -6.57 -14.52
C ALA A 202 -2.31 -7.97 -15.06
N ASN A 203 -1.38 -8.94 -14.93
CA ASN A 203 -1.53 -10.27 -15.50
C ASN A 203 -1.45 -11.41 -14.46
N GLY A 204 -1.00 -11.14 -13.22
CA GLY A 204 -0.82 -12.12 -12.15
C GLY A 204 0.46 -12.94 -12.25
N ASP A 205 1.38 -12.58 -13.14
CA ASP A 205 2.65 -13.27 -13.26
C ASP A 205 3.48 -13.15 -11.98
N VAL A 206 4.10 -14.25 -11.57
CA VAL A 206 4.91 -14.33 -10.35
C VAL A 206 6.38 -14.57 -10.72
N VAL A 207 7.23 -13.66 -10.28
CA VAL A 207 8.69 -13.78 -10.45
C VAL A 207 9.35 -14.00 -9.11
N GLN A 208 9.89 -15.20 -8.88
CA GLN A 208 10.69 -15.49 -7.70
C GLN A 208 12.06 -14.81 -7.80
N VAL A 209 12.49 -14.17 -6.72
CA VAL A 209 13.74 -13.41 -6.65
C VAL A 209 14.65 -14.02 -5.59
N PRO A 210 15.49 -14.99 -5.97
CA PRO A 210 16.46 -15.55 -5.05
C PRO A 210 17.60 -14.55 -4.77
N PRO A 211 18.29 -14.64 -3.61
CA PRO A 211 19.36 -13.71 -3.23
C PRO A 211 20.47 -13.56 -4.29
N GLY A 212 20.79 -14.63 -5.02
CA GLY A 212 21.81 -14.61 -6.08
C GLY A 212 21.46 -13.74 -7.29
N SER A 213 20.18 -13.40 -7.48
CA SER A 213 19.70 -12.63 -8.63
C SER A 213 19.61 -11.12 -8.39
N LEU A 214 19.99 -10.63 -7.20
CA LEU A 214 19.82 -9.22 -6.81
C LEU A 214 20.75 -8.21 -7.50
N GLY A 215 21.73 -8.68 -8.29
CA GLY A 215 22.60 -7.78 -9.07
C GLY A 215 23.48 -6.89 -8.20
N TYR A 216 24.16 -7.47 -7.21
CA TYR A 216 25.01 -6.73 -6.25
C TYR A 216 26.04 -5.82 -6.95
N PRO A 217 26.13 -4.53 -6.59
CA PRO A 217 27.10 -3.60 -7.14
C PRO A 217 28.54 -4.07 -6.90
N LYS A 218 29.39 -3.93 -7.92
CA LYS A 218 30.83 -4.23 -7.79
C LYS A 218 31.49 -3.29 -6.77
N GLY A 219 32.39 -3.84 -5.95
CA GLY A 219 33.13 -3.03 -4.96
C GLY A 219 32.29 -2.53 -3.77
N CYS A 220 31.13 -3.16 -3.51
CA CYS A 220 30.28 -2.83 -2.37
C CYS A 220 30.20 -4.02 -1.39
N PRO A 221 31.10 -4.15 -0.43
CA PRO A 221 31.03 -5.22 0.57
C PRO A 221 29.83 -5.07 1.52
N ASN A 222 29.36 -3.82 1.74
CA ASN A 222 28.21 -3.56 2.60
C ASN A 222 26.88 -3.92 1.93
N CYS A 223 26.81 -3.96 0.61
CA CYS A 223 25.61 -4.38 -0.12
C CYS A 223 25.23 -5.84 0.14
N ARG A 224 26.20 -6.70 0.54
CA ARG A 224 25.96 -8.10 0.87
C ARG A 224 25.64 -8.35 2.36
N LYS A 225 25.60 -7.29 3.16
CA LYS A 225 25.28 -7.35 4.58
C LYS A 225 23.90 -6.78 4.81
N LEU A 226 23.06 -7.46 5.56
CA LEU A 226 21.70 -7.03 5.86
C LEU A 226 20.94 -6.67 4.57
N THR A 227 21.09 -7.51 3.55
CA THR A 227 20.42 -7.29 2.26
C THR A 227 18.91 -7.48 2.41
N GLU A 228 18.16 -6.51 1.89
CA GLU A 228 16.71 -6.52 1.91
C GLU A 228 16.17 -5.96 0.58
N VAL A 229 15.14 -6.61 0.05
CA VAL A 229 14.36 -6.08 -1.08
C VAL A 229 13.26 -5.20 -0.51
N ARG A 230 13.28 -3.92 -0.86
CA ARG A 230 12.42 -2.87 -0.26
C ARG A 230 11.17 -2.55 -1.08
N ALA A 231 11.29 -2.53 -2.40
CA ALA A 231 10.20 -2.16 -3.29
C ALA A 231 10.43 -2.64 -4.72
N VAL A 232 9.38 -2.58 -5.50
CA VAL A 232 9.43 -2.68 -6.97
C VAL A 232 9.47 -1.26 -7.53
N THR A 233 10.29 -1.01 -8.54
CA THR A 233 10.29 0.24 -9.32
C THR A 233 10.20 -0.11 -10.80
N ASP A 234 9.90 0.85 -11.67
CA ASP A 234 9.84 0.63 -13.12
C ASP A 234 11.16 0.13 -13.72
N GLN A 235 12.28 0.48 -13.08
CA GLN A 235 13.62 0.06 -13.52
C GLN A 235 14.03 -1.31 -12.95
N GLY A 236 13.35 -1.81 -11.93
CA GLY A 236 13.67 -3.05 -11.25
C GLY A 236 13.48 -2.98 -9.74
N LEU A 237 14.11 -3.89 -9.01
CA LEU A 237 13.97 -3.96 -7.57
C LEU A 237 14.84 -2.93 -6.85
N LEU A 238 14.26 -2.18 -5.91
CA LEU A 238 15.02 -1.43 -4.93
C LEU A 238 15.53 -2.39 -3.86
N VAL A 239 16.85 -2.47 -3.75
CA VAL A 239 17.53 -3.35 -2.79
C VAL A 239 18.43 -2.53 -1.90
N SER A 240 18.38 -2.78 -0.59
CA SER A 240 19.28 -2.17 0.38
C SER A 240 20.27 -3.18 0.95
N GLY A 241 21.46 -2.71 1.27
CA GLY A 241 22.40 -3.36 2.17
C GLY A 241 22.53 -2.59 3.49
N ALA A 242 23.56 -2.86 4.27
CA ALA A 242 23.76 -2.23 5.57
C ALA A 242 23.90 -0.69 5.52
N LYS A 243 24.38 -0.12 4.45
CA LYS A 243 24.66 1.33 4.30
C LYS A 243 24.52 1.88 2.89
N GLU A 244 24.17 1.09 1.95
CA GLU A 244 24.09 1.45 0.54
C GLU A 244 22.92 0.72 -0.09
N PHE A 245 22.33 1.28 -1.13
CA PHE A 245 21.20 0.70 -1.84
C PHE A 245 21.36 0.87 -3.37
N TRP A 246 20.62 0.09 -4.11
CA TRP A 246 20.62 0.14 -5.57
C TRP A 246 19.27 -0.28 -6.15
N VAL A 247 19.03 0.15 -7.35
CA VAL A 247 17.96 -0.40 -8.19
C VAL A 247 18.57 -1.44 -9.10
N ARG A 248 18.10 -2.68 -9.01
CA ARG A 248 18.60 -3.80 -9.82
C ARG A 248 18.42 -3.51 -11.30
N GLY A 249 19.52 -3.55 -12.06
CA GLY A 249 19.52 -3.20 -13.49
C GLY A 249 19.54 -1.70 -13.79
N GLY A 250 19.41 -0.86 -12.78
CA GLY A 250 19.42 0.59 -12.88
C GLY A 250 20.68 1.22 -12.26
N TRP A 251 20.51 2.03 -11.26
CA TRP A 251 21.52 2.88 -10.65
C TRP A 251 21.94 2.41 -9.24
N PHE A 252 23.05 2.95 -8.76
CA PHE A 252 23.64 2.64 -7.45
C PHE A 252 23.75 3.92 -6.61
N SER A 253 23.31 3.87 -5.35
CA SER A 253 23.26 5.01 -4.42
C SER A 253 24.54 5.83 -4.36
N ARG A 254 25.71 5.18 -4.39
CA ARG A 254 27.02 5.86 -4.37
C ARG A 254 27.20 6.87 -5.49
N LYS A 255 26.57 6.64 -6.65
CA LYS A 255 26.70 7.53 -7.83
C LYS A 255 25.71 8.71 -7.81
N VAL A 256 24.66 8.58 -7.03
CA VAL A 256 23.55 9.55 -6.97
C VAL A 256 23.44 10.24 -5.60
N ALA A 257 24.47 10.07 -4.78
CA ALA A 257 24.50 10.66 -3.44
C ALA A 257 24.30 12.18 -3.49
N PRO A 258 23.43 12.74 -2.63
CA PRO A 258 23.19 14.17 -2.56
C PRO A 258 24.46 14.96 -2.26
N LYS A 259 24.46 16.24 -2.65
CA LYS A 259 25.60 17.13 -2.39
C LYS A 259 25.95 17.16 -0.90
N ASP A 260 27.24 17.20 -0.58
CA ASP A 260 27.80 17.30 0.78
C ASP A 260 27.50 16.08 1.69
N THR A 261 27.14 14.94 1.10
CA THR A 261 26.93 13.66 1.83
C THR A 261 28.07 12.68 1.63
N ASP A 262 28.20 11.70 2.54
CA ASP A 262 29.04 10.53 2.36
C ASP A 262 28.36 9.56 1.39
N PRO A 263 28.89 9.33 0.18
CA PRO A 263 28.23 8.51 -0.83
C PRO A 263 28.09 7.02 -0.44
N THR A 264 28.76 6.58 0.63
CA THR A 264 28.70 5.19 1.12
C THR A 264 27.74 5.03 2.31
N SER A 265 26.92 6.04 2.60
CA SER A 265 26.08 6.07 3.79
C SER A 265 24.58 6.06 3.49
N GLY A 266 24.19 5.95 2.24
CA GLY A 266 22.78 6.00 1.82
C GLY A 266 21.97 4.82 2.34
N VAL A 267 20.81 5.09 2.97
CA VAL A 267 19.85 4.09 3.42
C VAL A 267 18.48 4.52 2.92
N PRO A 268 17.78 3.69 2.11
CA PRO A 268 16.41 3.99 1.71
C PRO A 268 15.49 3.81 2.91
N ALA A 269 14.56 4.72 3.10
CA ALA A 269 13.57 4.67 4.18
C ALA A 269 12.23 4.15 3.67
N SER A 270 11.68 4.77 2.63
CA SER A 270 10.38 4.40 2.07
C SER A 270 10.29 4.78 0.59
N VAL A 271 9.26 4.26 -0.06
CA VAL A 271 8.93 4.52 -1.47
C VAL A 271 7.47 4.89 -1.57
N ALA A 272 7.17 5.91 -2.35
CA ALA A 272 5.80 6.24 -2.75
C ALA A 272 5.83 6.69 -4.21
N ARG A 273 4.91 6.13 -5.01
CA ARG A 273 4.88 6.39 -6.46
C ARG A 273 6.28 6.15 -7.06
N ASP A 274 6.81 7.12 -7.79
CA ASP A 274 8.10 7.06 -8.47
C ASP A 274 9.25 7.66 -7.67
N TYR A 275 9.08 7.80 -6.35
CA TYR A 275 10.05 8.47 -5.49
C TYR A 275 10.53 7.57 -4.36
N ILE A 276 11.84 7.66 -4.09
CA ILE A 276 12.52 6.97 -3.00
C ILE A 276 13.01 8.01 -2.00
N LEU A 277 12.53 7.94 -0.76
CA LEU A 277 13.10 8.70 0.34
C LEU A 277 14.33 7.97 0.88
N ALA A 278 15.45 8.66 0.96
CA ALA A 278 16.68 8.08 1.51
C ALA A 278 17.36 9.03 2.50
N LYS A 279 18.00 8.42 3.50
CA LYS A 279 18.79 9.08 4.53
C LYS A 279 20.29 8.93 4.24
N TRP A 280 21.03 10.01 4.39
CA TRP A 280 22.46 10.08 4.14
C TRP A 280 23.18 10.76 5.30
N ARG A 281 24.38 10.30 5.60
CA ARG A 281 25.28 11.04 6.51
C ARG A 281 25.99 12.17 5.77
N LYS A 282 26.25 13.26 6.46
CA LYS A 282 27.13 14.34 5.93
C LYS A 282 28.56 13.83 5.79
N LYS A 283 29.33 14.44 4.89
CA LYS A 283 30.76 14.16 4.75
C LYS A 283 31.48 14.38 6.08
N LYS A 284 32.43 13.49 6.37
CA LYS A 284 33.28 13.63 7.56
C LYS A 284 34.01 14.98 7.53
N GLY A 285 34.00 15.70 8.64
CA GLY A 285 34.60 17.03 8.78
C GLY A 285 33.69 18.20 8.36
N ALA A 286 32.52 17.94 7.76
CA ALA A 286 31.54 18.99 7.51
C ALA A 286 30.93 19.50 8.83
N LYS A 287 30.54 20.78 8.87
CA LYS A 287 29.81 21.33 10.03
C LYS A 287 28.57 20.47 10.28
N ASP A 288 28.34 20.13 11.55
CA ASP A 288 27.21 19.34 12.04
C ASP A 288 27.15 17.86 11.54
N ALA A 289 28.27 17.31 11.00
CA ALA A 289 28.31 15.92 10.52
C ALA A 289 28.00 14.86 11.61
N GLY A 290 28.23 15.21 12.89
CA GLY A 290 27.93 14.34 14.02
C GLY A 290 26.47 14.36 14.47
N THR A 291 25.74 15.43 14.19
CA THR A 291 24.41 15.73 14.75
C THR A 291 23.28 15.76 13.73
N HIS A 292 23.57 15.84 12.43
CA HIS A 292 22.57 15.93 11.38
C HIS A 292 22.76 14.87 10.32
N ASP A 293 21.64 14.43 9.76
CA ASP A 293 21.55 13.63 8.54
C ASP A 293 20.97 14.50 7.40
N VAL A 294 21.19 14.08 6.17
CA VAL A 294 20.56 14.65 4.98
C VAL A 294 19.51 13.66 4.50
N TRP A 295 18.29 14.15 4.35
CA TRP A 295 17.20 13.41 3.76
C TRP A 295 16.99 13.89 2.33
N ALA A 296 16.87 12.98 1.40
CA ALA A 296 16.66 13.30 0.01
C ALA A 296 15.60 12.41 -0.62
N VAL A 297 14.77 13.02 -1.46
CA VAL A 297 13.85 12.33 -2.36
C VAL A 297 14.54 12.12 -3.69
N HIS A 298 14.59 10.89 -4.16
CA HIS A 298 15.18 10.49 -5.42
C HIS A 298 14.13 10.00 -6.39
N GLU A 299 14.21 10.37 -7.66
CA GLU A 299 13.47 9.71 -8.72
C GLU A 299 13.84 8.23 -8.77
N ALA A 300 12.88 7.32 -8.72
CA ALA A 300 13.15 5.89 -8.75
C ALA A 300 13.80 5.44 -10.08
N ALA A 301 13.41 6.07 -11.18
CA ALA A 301 13.92 5.76 -12.51
C ALA A 301 15.41 6.10 -12.70
N THR A 302 15.87 7.24 -12.19
CA THR A 302 17.21 7.78 -12.48
C THR A 302 18.14 7.78 -11.27
N GLY A 303 17.57 7.71 -10.06
CA GLY A 303 18.26 7.93 -8.80
C GLY A 303 18.62 9.39 -8.53
N LYS A 304 18.27 10.34 -9.41
CA LYS A 304 18.56 11.74 -9.23
C LYS A 304 17.82 12.29 -8.02
N ALA A 305 18.54 12.96 -7.12
CA ALA A 305 17.91 13.69 -6.02
C ALA A 305 17.14 14.90 -6.57
N VAL A 306 15.84 14.95 -6.27
CA VAL A 306 14.94 16.05 -6.67
C VAL A 306 14.99 17.17 -5.63
N ALA A 307 14.87 16.80 -4.36
CA ALA A 307 14.91 17.72 -3.24
C ALA A 307 15.65 17.07 -2.05
N GLN A 308 16.29 17.90 -1.24
CA GLN A 308 17.00 17.45 -0.05
C GLN A 308 16.92 18.44 1.09
N VAL A 309 16.91 17.93 2.31
CA VAL A 309 16.90 18.73 3.53
C VAL A 309 17.82 18.15 4.58
N ARG A 310 18.37 19.00 5.41
CA ARG A 310 19.15 18.63 6.58
C ARG A 310 18.26 18.63 7.81
N CYS A 311 18.22 17.49 8.53
CA CYS A 311 17.54 17.36 9.80
C CYS A 311 18.49 16.94 10.90
N ARG A 312 18.24 17.38 12.11
CA ARG A 312 18.94 16.90 13.29
C ARG A 312 18.67 15.41 13.49
N ARG A 313 19.69 14.68 13.84
CA ARG A 313 19.56 13.27 14.17
C ARG A 313 18.85 13.13 15.52
N PRO A 314 17.76 12.36 15.62
CA PRO A 314 17.09 12.12 16.88
C PRO A 314 18.04 11.44 17.88
N ALA A 315 17.93 11.80 19.15
CA ALA A 315 18.76 11.19 20.20
C ALA A 315 18.50 9.69 20.34
N ILE A 316 17.26 9.26 20.09
CA ILE A 316 16.85 7.85 20.03
C ILE A 316 16.38 7.60 18.59
N ALA A 317 16.98 6.60 17.96
CA ALA A 317 16.55 6.21 16.61
C ALA A 317 15.08 5.72 16.66
N PRO A 318 14.23 6.19 15.75
CA PRO A 318 12.85 5.69 15.65
C PRO A 318 12.89 4.19 15.34
N VAL A 319 11.88 3.46 15.82
CA VAL A 319 11.74 2.02 15.59
C VAL A 319 11.45 1.74 14.12
N GLU A 320 10.70 2.63 13.50
CA GLU A 320 10.31 2.52 12.09
C GLU A 320 10.84 3.70 11.28
N ASP A 321 11.18 3.43 10.03
CA ASP A 321 11.53 4.48 9.09
C ASP A 321 10.27 5.31 8.73
N PRO A 322 10.40 6.62 8.51
CA PRO A 322 9.27 7.46 8.12
C PRO A 322 8.71 7.02 6.77
N GLN A 323 7.40 6.80 6.73
CA GLN A 323 6.70 6.41 5.52
C GLN A 323 6.45 7.64 4.65
N LEU A 324 6.76 7.53 3.37
CA LEU A 324 6.52 8.58 2.39
C LEU A 324 5.03 8.55 1.99
N ILE A 325 4.37 9.69 2.12
CA ILE A 325 2.97 9.91 1.75
C ILE A 325 2.95 11.03 0.71
N ALA A 326 2.25 10.80 -0.40
CA ALA A 326 2.10 11.77 -1.46
C ALA A 326 0.75 12.49 -1.39
N SER A 327 0.69 13.74 -1.86
CA SER A 327 -0.57 14.38 -2.23
C SER A 327 -1.26 13.61 -3.36
N PRO A 328 -2.58 13.72 -3.55
CA PRO A 328 -3.30 13.03 -4.61
C PRO A 328 -2.71 13.26 -6.00
N ASP A 329 -2.25 14.47 -6.33
CA ASP A 329 -1.56 14.80 -7.59
C ASP A 329 -0.08 14.39 -7.63
N GLY A 330 0.52 14.08 -6.46
CA GLY A 330 1.92 13.64 -6.31
C GLY A 330 2.94 14.78 -6.29
N ARG A 331 2.53 16.03 -6.27
CA ARG A 331 3.43 17.19 -6.20
C ARG A 331 4.10 17.31 -4.84
N PHE A 332 3.35 17.13 -3.76
CA PHE A 332 3.86 17.22 -2.41
C PHE A 332 4.10 15.84 -1.81
N LEU A 333 5.20 15.69 -1.09
CA LEU A 333 5.51 14.49 -0.32
C LEU A 333 5.78 14.86 1.13
N ILE A 334 5.29 14.04 2.04
CA ILE A 334 5.60 14.15 3.47
C ILE A 334 6.11 12.82 4.02
N ALA A 335 6.93 12.89 5.08
CA ALA A 335 7.40 11.69 5.79
C ALA A 335 7.77 12.02 7.25
N GLY A 336 6.88 11.76 8.19
CA GLY A 336 7.06 12.19 9.57
C GLY A 336 7.24 13.70 9.64
N ARG A 337 8.42 14.20 10.03
CA ARG A 337 8.73 15.64 10.13
C ARG A 337 9.27 16.25 8.83
N LEU A 338 9.34 15.49 7.76
CA LEU A 338 9.87 15.93 6.47
C LEU A 338 8.73 16.31 5.54
N ALA A 339 8.94 17.35 4.75
CA ALA A 339 8.07 17.70 3.63
C ALA A 339 8.89 18.15 2.41
N PHE A 340 8.34 17.90 1.23
CA PHE A 340 8.98 18.18 -0.05
C PHE A 340 7.94 18.74 -1.03
N ASP A 341 8.24 19.87 -1.67
CA ASP A 341 7.57 20.35 -2.88
C ASP A 341 8.46 19.97 -4.07
N LEU A 342 8.00 19.04 -4.88
CA LEU A 342 8.78 18.50 -5.99
C LEU A 342 8.91 19.46 -7.16
N ASP A 343 7.89 20.29 -7.39
CA ASP A 343 7.90 21.32 -8.43
C ASP A 343 8.86 22.45 -8.10
N ALA A 344 8.75 22.98 -6.88
CA ALA A 344 9.66 24.01 -6.39
C ALA A 344 11.05 23.46 -6.03
N LYS A 345 11.20 22.12 -5.94
CA LYS A 345 12.43 21.42 -5.49
C LYS A 345 12.89 21.91 -4.12
N THR A 346 11.94 22.22 -3.25
CA THR A 346 12.17 22.63 -1.88
C THR A 346 11.88 21.50 -0.91
N ALA A 347 12.52 21.54 0.25
CA ALA A 347 12.34 20.54 1.28
C ALA A 347 12.48 21.16 2.66
N TYR A 348 11.67 20.69 3.58
CA TYR A 348 11.56 21.20 4.94
C TYR A 348 11.73 20.08 5.96
N CYS A 349 12.32 20.44 7.10
CA CYS A 349 12.40 19.60 8.28
C CYS A 349 11.79 20.35 9.44
N PHE A 350 10.62 19.94 9.88
CA PHE A 350 9.85 20.61 10.93
C PHE A 350 10.28 20.11 12.30
N GLU A 351 11.17 20.88 12.90
CA GLU A 351 11.68 20.65 14.26
C GLU A 351 12.18 21.99 14.83
N GLU A 352 12.14 22.12 16.14
CA GLU A 352 12.79 23.25 16.83
C GLU A 352 14.30 23.26 16.57
N PRO A 353 14.98 24.41 16.67
CA PRO A 353 16.42 24.52 16.40
C PRO A 353 17.29 23.57 17.22
N ASP A 354 16.85 23.18 18.39
CA ASP A 354 17.52 22.18 19.25
C ASP A 354 17.14 20.74 18.91
N GLY A 355 16.20 20.53 17.96
CA GLY A 355 15.66 19.24 17.52
C GLY A 355 14.58 18.68 18.45
N THR A 356 14.06 19.48 19.38
CA THR A 356 12.88 19.14 20.19
C THR A 356 11.58 19.45 19.44
N GLN A 357 10.45 18.97 19.94
CA GLN A 357 9.10 19.22 19.42
C GLN A 357 8.99 19.06 17.88
N PRO A 358 9.39 17.93 17.30
CA PRO A 358 9.21 17.72 15.87
C PRO A 358 7.71 17.64 15.55
N LEU A 359 7.34 18.14 14.36
CA LEU A 359 6.01 17.85 13.82
C LEU A 359 5.98 16.43 13.29
N THR A 360 4.86 15.75 13.49
CA THR A 360 4.55 14.48 12.82
C THR A 360 3.42 14.75 11.84
N LEU A 361 3.75 14.88 10.56
CA LEU A 361 2.77 15.08 9.48
C LEU A 361 2.05 13.77 9.19
N THR A 362 0.74 13.85 8.93
CA THR A 362 -0.13 12.69 8.69
C THR A 362 -0.66 12.64 7.28
N THR A 363 -0.97 13.80 6.66
CA THR A 363 -1.51 13.90 5.31
C THR A 363 -1.09 15.21 4.65
N VAL A 364 -1.22 15.27 3.32
CA VAL A 364 -1.00 16.48 2.53
C VAL A 364 -1.95 16.51 1.33
N GLY A 365 -2.58 17.66 1.09
CA GLY A 365 -3.46 17.93 -0.05
C GLY A 365 -2.70 18.47 -1.26
N ASP A 366 -3.39 18.60 -2.40
CA ASP A 366 -2.85 19.10 -3.66
C ASP A 366 -2.52 20.60 -3.64
N ASP A 367 -3.12 21.34 -2.73
CA ASP A 367 -2.86 22.75 -2.48
C ASP A 367 -1.61 23.01 -1.61
N GLY A 368 -0.96 21.93 -1.13
CA GLY A 368 0.18 22.01 -0.23
C GLY A 368 -0.20 22.15 1.24
N THR A 369 -1.49 22.09 1.59
CA THR A 369 -1.92 22.07 2.98
C THR A 369 -1.62 20.70 3.59
N ALA A 370 -0.75 20.65 4.57
CA ALA A 370 -0.40 19.44 5.31
C ALA A 370 -0.95 19.49 6.73
N TYR A 371 -1.37 18.35 7.24
CA TYR A 371 -1.86 18.19 8.61
C TYR A 371 -0.93 17.31 9.43
N GLY A 372 -0.87 17.56 10.73
CA GLY A 372 -0.05 16.78 11.64
C GLY A 372 -0.20 17.22 13.09
N ALA A 373 0.69 16.74 13.95
CA ALA A 373 0.73 17.15 15.35
C ALA A 373 2.16 17.44 15.82
N SER A 374 2.33 18.48 16.60
CA SER A 374 3.59 18.75 17.30
C SER A 374 3.72 17.84 18.51
N SER A 375 4.93 17.37 18.78
CA SER A 375 5.25 16.49 19.93
C SER A 375 4.57 15.11 19.90
N ALA A 376 3.92 14.72 18.83
CA ALA A 376 3.45 13.35 18.65
C ALA A 376 4.63 12.39 18.42
N ARG A 377 4.54 11.18 18.97
CA ARG A 377 5.63 10.19 18.87
C ARG A 377 5.78 9.60 17.46
N ASN A 378 4.68 9.41 16.78
CA ASN A 378 4.59 8.90 15.41
C ASN A 378 3.22 9.23 14.80
N THR A 379 2.98 8.86 13.55
CA THR A 379 1.73 9.11 12.82
C THR A 379 0.51 8.48 13.53
N THR A 380 0.63 7.26 14.07
CA THR A 380 -0.46 6.61 14.80
C THR A 380 -0.84 7.39 16.06
N ASP A 381 0.15 7.87 16.80
CA ASP A 381 -0.05 8.70 18.00
C ASP A 381 -0.73 10.03 17.64
N ALA A 382 -0.27 10.70 16.57
CA ALA A 382 -0.88 11.94 16.08
C ALA A 382 -2.35 11.75 15.68
N LEU A 383 -2.67 10.69 14.94
CA LEU A 383 -4.03 10.35 14.54
C LEU A 383 -4.93 9.95 15.71
N ALA A 384 -4.35 9.40 16.79
CA ALA A 384 -5.06 9.10 18.03
C ALA A 384 -5.28 10.34 18.92
N GLY A 385 -4.81 11.52 18.53
CA GLY A 385 -4.92 12.76 19.29
C GLY A 385 -3.73 13.02 20.22
N GLY A 386 -2.60 12.34 20.01
CA GLY A 386 -1.33 12.66 20.67
C GLY A 386 -0.71 13.94 20.10
N GLY A 387 -0.13 14.75 20.98
CA GLY A 387 0.44 16.05 20.61
C GLY A 387 -0.59 17.15 20.39
N THR A 388 -0.15 18.30 19.87
CA THR A 388 -1.03 19.44 19.51
C THR A 388 -1.26 19.41 18.01
N PRO A 389 -2.54 19.36 17.52
CA PRO A 389 -2.83 19.34 16.09
C PRO A 389 -2.35 20.64 15.43
N VAL A 390 -1.79 20.52 14.24
CA VAL A 390 -1.28 21.66 13.44
C VAL A 390 -1.69 21.52 11.98
N VAL A 391 -1.82 22.63 11.30
CA VAL A 391 -1.86 22.74 9.85
C VAL A 391 -0.59 23.43 9.38
N VAL A 392 -0.06 23.00 8.24
CA VAL A 392 1.16 23.56 7.63
C VAL A 392 0.90 23.88 6.18
N ASP A 393 1.10 25.13 5.78
CA ASP A 393 1.20 25.49 4.37
C ASP A 393 2.64 25.18 3.88
N LEU A 394 2.78 24.17 3.04
CA LEU A 394 4.09 23.75 2.51
C LEU A 394 4.69 24.73 1.51
N THR A 395 3.91 25.67 0.97
CA THR A 395 4.42 26.70 0.06
C THR A 395 5.21 27.77 0.82
N THR A 396 4.83 28.02 2.07
CA THR A 396 5.48 29.00 2.96
C THR A 396 6.28 28.34 4.10
N ALA A 397 6.07 27.03 4.30
CA ALA A 397 6.59 26.24 5.43
C ALA A 397 6.18 26.79 6.81
N THR A 398 4.99 27.37 6.91
CA THR A 398 4.48 28.00 8.12
C THR A 398 3.51 27.08 8.83
N PRO A 399 3.82 26.55 10.03
CA PRO A 399 2.88 25.81 10.87
C PRO A 399 1.97 26.75 11.65
N GLU A 400 0.71 26.35 11.80
CA GLU A 400 -0.30 27.02 12.64
C GLU A 400 -0.98 25.99 13.53
N ASP A 401 -1.13 26.33 14.82
CA ASP A 401 -1.82 25.46 15.77
C ASP A 401 -3.32 25.41 15.49
N LEU A 402 -3.88 24.21 15.53
CA LEU A 402 -5.31 23.98 15.51
C LEU A 402 -5.86 23.84 16.94
N ALA A 403 -7.17 23.94 17.09
CA ALA A 403 -7.77 23.70 18.40
C ALA A 403 -7.50 22.27 18.88
N PRO A 404 -7.24 22.03 20.17
CA PRO A 404 -6.78 20.73 20.69
C PRO A 404 -7.72 19.54 20.43
N ASN A 405 -9.00 19.80 20.19
CA ASN A 405 -10.03 18.80 19.90
C ASN A 405 -10.22 18.51 18.41
N VAL A 406 -9.43 19.14 17.54
CA VAL A 406 -9.50 18.90 16.10
C VAL A 406 -8.90 17.53 15.78
N ARG A 407 -9.67 16.70 15.07
CA ARG A 407 -9.21 15.42 14.52
C ARG A 407 -8.46 15.65 13.23
N LEU A 408 -7.29 15.02 13.13
CA LEU A 408 -6.48 15.05 11.92
C LEU A 408 -7.00 14.04 10.89
N PRO A 409 -6.92 14.35 9.59
CA PRO A 409 -7.22 13.38 8.55
C PRO A 409 -6.17 12.25 8.56
N SER A 410 -6.63 11.02 8.35
CA SER A 410 -5.78 9.82 8.21
C SER A 410 -5.41 9.54 6.76
N GLY A 411 -6.02 10.24 5.82
CA GLY A 411 -5.76 10.16 4.39
C GLY A 411 -6.38 11.35 3.69
N GLU A 412 -5.86 11.67 2.51
CA GLU A 412 -6.31 12.75 1.66
C GLU A 412 -6.57 12.19 0.27
N THR A 413 -7.63 12.65 -0.38
CA THR A 413 -7.95 12.39 -1.78
C THR A 413 -8.22 13.73 -2.47
N ALA A 414 -8.23 13.76 -3.78
CA ALA A 414 -8.55 14.98 -4.53
C ALA A 414 -9.91 15.59 -4.14
N GLY A 415 -10.86 14.80 -3.62
CA GLY A 415 -12.22 15.26 -3.31
C GLY A 415 -12.59 15.30 -1.84
N ALA A 416 -11.83 14.69 -0.93
CA ALA A 416 -12.23 14.57 0.47
C ALA A 416 -11.05 14.20 1.38
N GLY A 417 -11.13 14.66 2.62
CA GLY A 417 -10.32 14.14 3.73
C GLY A 417 -10.99 12.92 4.38
N LEU A 418 -10.16 11.95 4.74
CA LEU A 418 -10.58 10.69 5.36
C LEU A 418 -10.19 10.68 6.83
N PHE A 419 -11.13 10.33 7.68
CA PHE A 419 -10.95 10.36 9.12
C PHE A 419 -11.25 8.98 9.71
N ARG A 420 -10.37 8.51 10.59
CA ARG A 420 -10.62 7.32 11.40
C ARG A 420 -11.08 7.74 12.78
N TRP A 421 -12.09 7.08 13.24
CA TRP A 421 -12.62 7.31 14.57
C TRP A 421 -13.10 5.98 15.19
N THR A 422 -13.01 5.89 16.50
CA THR A 422 -13.50 4.75 17.26
C THR A 422 -14.54 5.27 18.26
N ASP A 423 -15.72 4.68 18.27
CA ASP A 423 -16.79 5.07 19.18
C ASP A 423 -16.54 4.58 20.62
N GLY A 424 -17.43 4.94 21.54
CA GLY A 424 -17.35 4.51 22.94
C GLY A 424 -17.60 3.01 23.17
N LYS A 425 -17.84 2.23 22.10
CA LYS A 425 -17.99 0.77 22.11
C LYS A 425 -16.81 0.07 21.41
N ASP A 426 -15.74 0.80 21.13
CA ASP A 426 -14.59 0.35 20.38
C ASP A 426 -14.89 -0.04 18.92
N THR A 427 -16.03 0.43 18.35
CA THR A 427 -16.35 0.21 16.94
C THR A 427 -15.52 1.16 16.08
N PRO A 428 -14.76 0.67 15.11
CA PRO A 428 -14.00 1.53 14.20
C PRO A 428 -14.89 2.09 13.10
N HIS A 429 -14.72 3.38 12.81
CA HIS A 429 -15.44 4.12 11.78
C HIS A 429 -14.44 4.72 10.77
N LEU A 430 -14.82 4.72 9.50
CA LEU A 430 -14.18 5.50 8.45
C LEU A 430 -15.17 6.57 7.98
N ILE A 431 -14.77 7.82 8.10
CA ILE A 431 -15.60 8.99 7.76
C ILE A 431 -14.89 9.77 6.66
N GLY A 432 -15.62 10.14 5.62
CA GLY A 432 -15.13 11.05 4.59
C GLY A 432 -15.90 12.37 4.64
N TYR A 433 -15.14 13.46 4.65
CA TYR A 433 -15.70 14.81 4.51
C TYR A 433 -15.14 15.46 3.25
N PRO A 434 -16.00 15.87 2.30
CA PRO A 434 -15.55 16.56 1.11
C PRO A 434 -14.92 17.91 1.46
N HIS A 435 -14.01 18.35 0.60
CA HIS A 435 -13.47 19.70 0.71
C HIS A 435 -14.58 20.74 0.53
N ARG A 436 -14.49 21.85 1.24
CA ARG A 436 -15.37 22.99 1.01
C ARG A 436 -15.06 23.59 -0.36
N GLU A 437 -16.12 23.88 -1.09
CA GLU A 437 -15.98 24.70 -2.30
C GLU A 437 -15.61 26.11 -1.86
N GLY A 438 -14.46 26.60 -2.37
CA GLY A 438 -13.95 27.96 -2.09
C GLY A 438 -14.81 29.05 -2.73
#